data_99aada40c808d408f4aac9ff3202bf70
#
_entry.id   99aada40c808d408f4aac9ff3202bf70
#
_cell.length_a   1.000
_cell.length_b   1.000
_cell.length_c   1.000
_cell.angle_alpha   90.00
_cell.angle_beta   90.00
_cell.angle_gamma   90.00
#
_symmetry.space_group_name_H-M   'P 1'
#
loop_
_entity.id
_entity.type
_entity.pdbx_description
1 polymer ?
#
loop_
_entity_poly.entity_id
_entity_poly.type
_entity_poly.pdbx_seq_one_letter_code
_entity_poly.pdbx_strand_id
1 'polypeptide(L)'
;YVYLGLTVTQVLLLVAGDMNLFDSICHTFSTVATGGFSPKNTSLMDYSAWSQYIIAIFMFLSGVSFVIYYYIFNFNFRKVRYNDELWYYLSVTLFFGVLVSCILLANTTKPLETAFREGFFQVISIITTTGFASADYLKWPAAATIVVFLLLFSGACTGSSTGGIKMARHLLVFKNIRGALLRLVHPGMITQIRINNQAISNQQNLSGITFLIIYIILFLAGSIVLAITGLDPLTAISASASSLGNVGPGLGTIGPVHNFFHLSAIGKYICCLLMIIGRLEIYTFFILFTRSFWRI
;
A
#
# COMPACT_ATOMS: atom_id res chain seq x y z
N TYR A 1 12.67 -11.82 -15.13
CA TYR A 1 12.86 -13.17 -14.52
C TYR A 1 12.26 -13.25 -13.12
N VAL A 2 12.53 -12.27 -12.20
CA VAL A 2 11.98 -12.27 -10.82
C VAL A 2 10.46 -12.36 -10.81
N TYR A 3 9.81 -11.49 -11.59
CA TYR A 3 8.35 -11.46 -11.72
C TYR A 3 7.78 -12.81 -12.16
N LEU A 4 8.36 -13.42 -13.20
CA LEU A 4 7.96 -14.74 -13.68
C LEU A 4 8.19 -15.84 -12.63
N GLY A 5 9.33 -15.79 -11.94
CA GLY A 5 9.64 -16.75 -10.86
C GLY A 5 8.61 -16.69 -9.73
N LEU A 6 8.27 -15.49 -9.25
CA LEU A 6 7.23 -15.30 -8.23
C LEU A 6 5.86 -15.82 -8.73
N THR A 7 5.50 -15.49 -9.97
CA THR A 7 4.22 -15.91 -10.57
C THR A 7 4.13 -17.44 -10.65
N VAL A 8 5.11 -18.10 -11.24
CA VAL A 8 5.08 -19.59 -11.37
C VAL A 8 5.05 -20.26 -10.02
N THR A 9 5.90 -19.81 -9.08
CA THR A 9 5.96 -20.43 -7.74
C THR A 9 4.64 -20.26 -6.99
N GLN A 10 4.01 -19.08 -7.06
CA GLN A 10 2.74 -18.84 -6.40
C GLN A 10 1.61 -19.69 -7.00
N VAL A 11 1.50 -19.80 -8.35
CA VAL A 11 0.49 -20.67 -8.99
C VAL A 11 0.63 -22.10 -8.49
N LEU A 12 1.86 -22.64 -8.50
CA LEU A 12 2.10 -24.03 -8.05
C LEU A 12 1.68 -24.26 -6.60
N LEU A 13 2.00 -23.32 -5.70
CA LEU A 13 1.64 -23.41 -4.28
C LEU A 13 0.14 -23.27 -4.03
N LEU A 14 -0.59 -22.46 -4.81
CA LEU A 14 -2.03 -22.32 -4.68
C LEU A 14 -2.78 -23.53 -5.24
N VAL A 15 -2.32 -24.08 -6.37
CA VAL A 15 -2.88 -25.32 -6.94
C VAL A 15 -2.61 -26.53 -6.01
N ALA A 16 -1.46 -26.57 -5.33
CA ALA A 16 -1.16 -27.61 -4.34
C ALA A 16 -2.04 -27.50 -3.07
N GLY A 17 -2.72 -26.37 -2.88
CA GLY A 17 -3.69 -26.13 -1.81
C GLY A 17 -5.10 -26.51 -2.22
N ASP A 18 -6.02 -25.56 -2.02
CA ASP A 18 -7.48 -25.73 -2.23
C ASP A 18 -8.03 -25.00 -3.46
N MET A 19 -7.19 -24.26 -4.19
CA MET A 19 -7.62 -23.47 -5.35
C MET A 19 -7.57 -24.28 -6.64
N ASN A 20 -8.61 -24.14 -7.48
CA ASN A 20 -8.57 -24.65 -8.84
C ASN A 20 -7.54 -23.86 -9.68
N LEU A 21 -7.13 -24.43 -10.82
CA LEU A 21 -6.09 -23.84 -11.67
C LEU A 21 -6.45 -22.42 -12.15
N PHE A 22 -7.72 -22.18 -12.51
CA PHE A 22 -8.17 -20.88 -12.99
C PHE A 22 -8.07 -19.81 -11.90
N ASP A 23 -8.63 -20.08 -10.72
CA ASP A 23 -8.56 -19.15 -9.58
C ASP A 23 -7.11 -18.91 -9.14
N SER A 24 -6.27 -19.96 -9.14
CA SER A 24 -4.84 -19.86 -8.81
C SER A 24 -4.10 -18.90 -9.74
N ILE A 25 -4.33 -19.00 -11.04
CA ILE A 25 -3.73 -18.12 -12.05
C ILE A 25 -4.23 -16.68 -11.88
N CYS A 26 -5.55 -16.48 -11.77
CA CYS A 26 -6.15 -15.16 -11.61
C CYS A 26 -5.66 -14.45 -10.35
N HIS A 27 -5.68 -15.15 -9.19
CA HIS A 27 -5.19 -14.57 -7.95
C HIS A 27 -3.68 -14.31 -7.99
N THR A 28 -2.89 -15.20 -8.61
CA THR A 28 -1.45 -14.99 -8.72
C THR A 28 -1.10 -13.76 -9.55
N PHE A 29 -1.69 -13.60 -10.73
CA PHE A 29 -1.45 -12.41 -11.54
C PHE A 29 -1.84 -11.14 -10.80
N SER A 30 -2.98 -11.17 -10.12
CA SER A 30 -3.47 -10.05 -9.33
C SER A 30 -2.60 -9.78 -8.09
N THR A 31 -2.03 -10.81 -7.45
CA THR A 31 -1.10 -10.67 -6.31
C THR A 31 0.22 -10.06 -6.72
N VAL A 32 0.88 -10.62 -7.74
CA VAL A 32 2.23 -10.18 -8.14
C VAL A 32 2.19 -8.79 -8.79
N ALA A 33 1.11 -8.47 -9.52
CA ALA A 33 0.87 -7.14 -10.06
C ALA A 33 0.31 -6.15 -9.02
N THR A 34 0.03 -6.62 -7.79
CA THR A 34 -0.63 -5.84 -6.72
C THR A 34 -1.93 -5.20 -7.18
N GLY A 35 -2.78 -5.99 -7.85
CA GLY A 35 -4.03 -5.52 -8.46
C GLY A 35 -5.28 -5.77 -7.62
N GLY A 36 -5.30 -6.81 -6.77
CA GLY A 36 -6.39 -7.12 -5.83
C GLY A 36 -7.68 -7.66 -6.47
N PHE A 37 -7.66 -7.99 -7.75
CA PHE A 37 -8.84 -8.53 -8.43
C PHE A 37 -9.02 -10.01 -8.14
N SER A 38 -10.23 -10.40 -7.76
CA SER A 38 -10.63 -11.78 -7.50
C SER A 38 -11.77 -12.19 -8.45
N PRO A 39 -11.82 -13.45 -8.90
CA PRO A 39 -12.99 -13.99 -9.60
C PRO A 39 -14.22 -14.13 -8.71
N LYS A 40 -14.06 -14.05 -7.37
CA LYS A 40 -15.15 -14.11 -6.38
C LYS A 40 -15.40 -12.75 -5.73
N ASN A 41 -16.68 -12.39 -5.52
CA ASN A 41 -17.05 -11.16 -4.83
C ASN A 41 -16.60 -11.12 -3.35
N THR A 42 -16.45 -12.29 -2.72
CA THR A 42 -15.96 -12.44 -1.35
C THR A 42 -14.44 -12.32 -1.24
N SER A 43 -13.74 -12.03 -2.34
CA SER A 43 -12.28 -11.99 -2.42
C SER A 43 -11.66 -13.32 -1.94
N LEU A 44 -10.93 -13.34 -0.83
CA LEU A 44 -10.26 -14.53 -0.30
C LEU A 44 -10.89 -15.08 0.98
N MET A 45 -12.09 -14.61 1.35
CA MET A 45 -12.74 -15.01 2.60
C MET A 45 -13.13 -16.49 2.62
N ASP A 46 -13.50 -17.04 1.46
CA ASP A 46 -13.98 -18.43 1.31
C ASP A 46 -12.86 -19.47 1.04
N TYR A 47 -11.62 -19.02 0.94
CA TYR A 47 -10.48 -19.92 0.73
C TYR A 47 -9.82 -20.31 2.05
N SER A 48 -9.12 -21.44 2.03
CA SER A 48 -8.45 -21.99 3.22
C SER A 48 -7.39 -21.06 3.81
N ALA A 49 -7.03 -21.30 5.07
CA ALA A 49 -5.94 -20.60 5.72
C ALA A 49 -4.62 -20.73 4.94
N TRP A 50 -4.36 -21.90 4.32
CA TRP A 50 -3.19 -22.15 3.48
C TRP A 50 -3.09 -21.14 2.35
N SER A 51 -4.14 -21.02 1.54
CA SER A 51 -4.19 -20.09 0.40
C SER A 51 -4.06 -18.64 0.83
N GLN A 52 -4.68 -18.26 1.96
CA GLN A 52 -4.54 -16.91 2.51
C GLN A 52 -3.09 -16.60 2.94
N TYR A 53 -2.39 -17.52 3.60
CA TYR A 53 -0.98 -17.33 3.97
C TYR A 53 -0.07 -17.22 2.76
N ILE A 54 -0.24 -18.10 1.76
CA ILE A 54 0.56 -18.05 0.53
C ILE A 54 0.38 -16.68 -0.14
N ILE A 55 -0.86 -16.23 -0.32
CA ILE A 55 -1.13 -14.94 -0.95
C ILE A 55 -0.54 -13.80 -0.12
N ALA A 56 -0.67 -13.82 1.22
CA ALA A 56 -0.07 -12.79 2.08
C ALA A 56 1.45 -12.71 1.93
N ILE A 57 2.15 -13.86 1.89
CA ILE A 57 3.60 -13.92 1.68
C ILE A 57 3.96 -13.33 0.31
N PHE A 58 3.26 -13.72 -0.75
CA PHE A 58 3.56 -13.23 -2.10
C PHE A 58 3.17 -11.76 -2.30
N MET A 59 2.11 -11.25 -1.65
CA MET A 59 1.84 -9.82 -1.58
C MET A 59 3.00 -9.06 -0.94
N PHE A 60 3.50 -9.55 0.22
CA PHE A 60 4.66 -8.95 0.89
C PHE A 60 5.89 -8.95 -0.01
N LEU A 61 6.20 -10.07 -0.67
CA LEU A 61 7.31 -10.20 -1.61
C LEU A 61 7.15 -9.24 -2.81
N SER A 62 5.96 -9.10 -3.37
CA SER A 62 5.68 -8.16 -4.48
C SER A 62 5.85 -6.70 -4.08
N GLY A 63 5.72 -6.39 -2.78
CA GLY A 63 6.00 -5.08 -2.21
C GLY A 63 7.49 -4.76 -2.05
N VAL A 64 8.38 -5.74 -2.14
CA VAL A 64 9.84 -5.52 -2.08
C VAL A 64 10.34 -4.99 -3.42
N SER A 65 11.31 -4.07 -3.37
CA SER A 65 11.95 -3.52 -4.58
C SER A 65 12.60 -4.61 -5.44
N PHE A 66 12.33 -4.59 -6.75
CA PHE A 66 12.96 -5.54 -7.68
C PHE A 66 14.50 -5.46 -7.72
N VAL A 67 15.08 -4.31 -7.37
CA VAL A 67 16.52 -4.14 -7.24
C VAL A 67 17.10 -4.99 -6.11
N ILE A 68 16.34 -5.21 -5.04
CA ILE A 68 16.78 -6.05 -3.90
C ILE A 68 16.89 -7.51 -4.36
N TYR A 69 15.94 -8.00 -5.15
CA TYR A 69 16.03 -9.35 -5.72
C TYR A 69 17.27 -9.51 -6.61
N TYR A 70 17.59 -8.51 -7.43
CA TYR A 70 18.81 -8.51 -8.22
C TYR A 70 20.07 -8.65 -7.33
N TYR A 71 20.13 -7.96 -6.18
CA TYR A 71 21.24 -8.11 -5.24
C TYR A 71 21.26 -9.49 -4.57
N ILE A 72 20.11 -10.09 -4.28
CA ILE A 72 20.02 -11.45 -3.73
C ILE A 72 20.55 -12.46 -4.75
N PHE A 73 20.13 -12.39 -6.00
CA PHE A 73 20.58 -13.29 -7.07
C PHE A 73 22.08 -13.19 -7.38
N ASN A 74 22.65 -12.00 -7.20
CA ASN A 74 24.10 -11.77 -7.34
C ASN A 74 24.87 -12.00 -6.02
N PHE A 75 24.28 -12.66 -5.04
CA PHE A 75 24.87 -12.96 -3.73
C PHE A 75 25.44 -11.74 -3.00
N ASN A 76 24.96 -10.53 -3.31
CA ASN A 76 25.42 -9.29 -2.69
C ASN A 76 24.58 -8.92 -1.45
N PHE A 77 24.58 -9.81 -0.46
CA PHE A 77 23.79 -9.65 0.78
C PHE A 77 24.16 -8.41 1.58
N ARG A 78 25.36 -7.85 1.39
CA ARG A 78 25.77 -6.61 2.04
C ARG A 78 24.86 -5.44 1.64
N LYS A 79 24.53 -5.30 0.36
CA LYS A 79 23.60 -4.25 -0.12
C LYS A 79 22.18 -4.45 0.37
N VAL A 80 21.72 -5.67 0.51
CA VAL A 80 20.40 -5.99 1.09
C VAL A 80 20.35 -5.59 2.56
N ARG A 81 21.38 -5.93 3.35
CA ARG A 81 21.46 -5.62 4.78
C ARG A 81 21.49 -4.12 5.08
N TYR A 82 22.11 -3.33 4.24
CA TYR A 82 22.21 -1.87 4.40
C TYR A 82 21.11 -1.10 3.66
N ASN A 83 20.01 -1.76 3.27
CA ASN A 83 18.88 -1.09 2.65
C ASN A 83 17.90 -0.62 3.73
N ASP A 84 17.96 0.68 4.06
CA ASP A 84 17.09 1.30 5.08
C ASP A 84 15.59 1.16 4.76
N GLU A 85 15.23 1.24 3.47
CA GLU A 85 13.83 1.17 3.04
C GLU A 85 13.23 -0.21 3.26
N LEU A 86 13.98 -1.28 2.96
CA LEU A 86 13.54 -2.66 3.18
C LEU A 86 13.27 -2.93 4.67
N TRP A 87 14.20 -2.51 5.54
CA TRP A 87 14.05 -2.69 6.98
C TRP A 87 12.91 -1.85 7.55
N TYR A 88 12.71 -0.65 7.03
CA TYR A 88 11.58 0.19 7.42
C TYR A 88 10.25 -0.43 6.98
N TYR A 89 10.15 -0.93 5.74
CA TYR A 89 8.98 -1.65 5.24
C TYR A 89 8.65 -2.88 6.10
N LEU A 90 9.65 -3.72 6.40
CA LEU A 90 9.50 -4.89 7.27
C LEU A 90 9.00 -4.47 8.67
N SER A 91 9.64 -3.46 9.28
CA SER A 91 9.29 -2.98 10.62
C SER A 91 7.87 -2.43 10.68
N VAL A 92 7.46 -1.63 9.70
CA VAL A 92 6.10 -1.07 9.60
C VAL A 92 5.07 -2.19 9.45
N THR A 93 5.31 -3.14 8.54
CA THR A 93 4.40 -4.26 8.32
C THR A 93 4.25 -5.13 9.57
N LEU A 94 5.36 -5.47 10.24
CA LEU A 94 5.32 -6.24 11.49
C LEU A 94 4.63 -5.47 12.61
N PHE A 95 4.96 -4.20 12.79
CA PHE A 95 4.37 -3.37 13.85
C PHE A 95 2.85 -3.26 13.71
N PHE A 96 2.36 -2.87 12.53
CA PHE A 96 0.92 -2.75 12.32
C PHE A 96 0.22 -4.10 12.24
N GLY A 97 0.86 -5.15 11.73
CA GLY A 97 0.34 -6.51 11.74
C GLY A 97 0.09 -7.01 13.17
N VAL A 98 1.08 -6.85 14.06
CA VAL A 98 0.94 -7.19 15.48
C VAL A 98 -0.10 -6.31 16.15
N LEU A 99 -0.08 -4.99 15.91
CA LEU A 99 -1.03 -4.04 16.51
C LEU A 99 -2.47 -4.40 16.17
N VAL A 100 -2.80 -4.62 14.89
CA VAL A 100 -4.16 -5.00 14.47
C VAL A 100 -4.55 -6.35 15.06
N SER A 101 -3.65 -7.33 15.04
CA SER A 101 -3.91 -8.66 15.63
C SER A 101 -4.20 -8.57 17.12
N CYS A 102 -3.45 -7.78 17.88
CA CYS A 102 -3.69 -7.55 19.31
C CYS A 102 -5.04 -6.85 19.55
N ILE A 103 -5.41 -5.85 18.72
CA ILE A 103 -6.71 -5.18 18.82
C ILE A 103 -7.86 -6.19 18.57
N LEU A 104 -7.70 -7.08 17.57
CA LEU A 104 -8.69 -8.12 17.30
C LEU A 104 -8.81 -9.10 18.46
N LEU A 105 -7.70 -9.57 19.02
CA LEU A 105 -7.70 -10.49 20.16
C LEU A 105 -8.33 -9.88 21.42
N ALA A 106 -8.07 -8.60 21.69
CA ALA A 106 -8.60 -7.91 22.86
C ALA A 106 -10.10 -7.63 22.79
N ASN A 107 -10.66 -7.45 21.59
CA ASN A 107 -12.04 -6.97 21.40
C ASN A 107 -12.94 -7.97 20.67
N THR A 108 -12.45 -9.13 20.28
CA THR A 108 -13.25 -10.17 19.62
C THR A 108 -12.97 -11.54 20.23
N THR A 109 -13.91 -12.48 20.06
CA THR A 109 -13.76 -13.86 20.54
C THR A 109 -13.06 -14.79 19.54
N LYS A 110 -12.31 -14.23 18.57
CA LYS A 110 -11.63 -15.01 17.55
C LYS A 110 -10.46 -15.81 18.12
N PRO A 111 -10.21 -17.03 17.60
CA PRO A 111 -9.00 -17.79 17.93
C PRO A 111 -7.74 -16.97 17.60
N LEU A 112 -6.66 -17.21 18.33
CA LEU A 112 -5.38 -16.51 18.16
C LEU A 112 -4.87 -16.60 16.71
N GLU A 113 -4.90 -17.81 16.10
CA GLU A 113 -4.49 -18.01 14.72
C GLU A 113 -5.29 -17.15 13.74
N THR A 114 -6.61 -17.15 13.86
CA THR A 114 -7.51 -16.39 12.97
C THR A 114 -7.28 -14.89 13.10
N ALA A 115 -7.13 -14.38 14.33
CA ALA A 115 -6.87 -12.96 14.56
C ALA A 115 -5.52 -12.50 13.96
N PHE A 116 -4.47 -13.34 14.11
CA PHE A 116 -3.16 -13.07 13.49
C PHE A 116 -3.24 -13.15 11.95
N ARG A 117 -3.83 -14.18 11.40
CA ARG A 117 -3.96 -14.36 9.95
C ARG A 117 -4.71 -13.21 9.31
N GLU A 118 -5.90 -12.88 9.81
CA GLU A 118 -6.70 -11.78 9.28
C GLU A 118 -6.01 -10.41 9.46
N GLY A 119 -5.42 -10.15 10.63
CA GLY A 119 -4.73 -8.89 10.92
C GLY A 119 -3.53 -8.67 10.01
N PHE A 120 -2.62 -9.64 9.93
CA PHE A 120 -1.44 -9.56 9.05
C PHE A 120 -1.83 -9.55 7.58
N PHE A 121 -2.78 -10.39 7.17
CA PHE A 121 -3.26 -10.41 5.79
C PHE A 121 -3.74 -9.03 5.36
N GLN A 122 -4.62 -8.40 6.15
CA GLN A 122 -5.20 -7.11 5.79
C GLN A 122 -4.17 -5.99 5.81
N VAL A 123 -3.25 -5.96 6.78
CA VAL A 123 -2.16 -4.98 6.85
C VAL A 123 -1.24 -5.11 5.63
N ILE A 124 -0.82 -6.33 5.28
CA ILE A 124 0.01 -6.57 4.10
C ILE A 124 -0.74 -6.15 2.83
N SER A 125 -1.99 -6.57 2.67
CA SER A 125 -2.83 -6.25 1.51
C SER A 125 -2.94 -4.74 1.26
N ILE A 126 -3.10 -3.95 2.32
CA ILE A 126 -3.24 -2.49 2.21
C ILE A 126 -1.90 -1.81 1.98
N ILE A 127 -0.85 -2.16 2.74
CA ILE A 127 0.49 -1.56 2.57
C ILE A 127 1.06 -1.87 1.17
N THR A 128 0.79 -3.07 0.65
CA THR A 128 1.21 -3.44 -0.71
C THR A 128 0.26 -2.92 -1.78
N THR A 129 -0.77 -2.17 -1.40
CA THR A 129 -1.80 -1.65 -2.30
C THR A 129 -2.42 -2.72 -3.20
N THR A 130 -2.47 -3.97 -2.72
CA THR A 130 -3.08 -5.09 -3.45
C THR A 130 -4.60 -5.05 -3.32
N GLY A 131 -5.13 -4.83 -2.11
CA GLY A 131 -6.58 -4.67 -1.89
C GLY A 131 -7.37 -5.95 -1.73
N PHE A 132 -6.75 -7.11 -1.61
CA PHE A 132 -7.45 -8.33 -1.23
C PHE A 132 -7.99 -8.28 0.20
N ALA A 133 -9.09 -8.96 0.46
CA ALA A 133 -9.68 -9.09 1.78
C ALA A 133 -9.84 -10.56 2.18
N SER A 134 -9.35 -10.91 3.38
CA SER A 134 -9.57 -12.22 4.02
C SER A 134 -10.72 -12.18 5.04
N ALA A 135 -11.13 -10.98 5.45
CA ALA A 135 -12.24 -10.74 6.37
C ALA A 135 -12.88 -9.38 6.11
N ASP A 136 -14.12 -9.22 6.56
CA ASP A 136 -14.81 -7.92 6.51
C ASP A 136 -14.35 -7.03 7.67
N TYR A 137 -13.37 -6.17 7.41
CA TYR A 137 -12.81 -5.26 8.41
C TYR A 137 -13.77 -4.13 8.81
N LEU A 138 -14.91 -3.95 8.14
CA LEU A 138 -15.95 -3.01 8.61
C LEU A 138 -16.62 -3.51 9.89
N LYS A 139 -16.58 -4.83 10.15
CA LYS A 139 -17.08 -5.45 11.38
C LYS A 139 -16.04 -5.50 12.50
N TRP A 140 -14.85 -4.98 12.24
CA TRP A 140 -13.78 -4.97 13.24
C TRP A 140 -13.97 -3.83 14.26
N PRO A 141 -13.29 -3.89 15.41
CA PRO A 141 -13.27 -2.79 16.35
C PRO A 141 -12.81 -1.48 15.69
N ALA A 142 -13.40 -0.35 16.07
CA ALA A 142 -13.12 0.94 15.46
C ALA A 142 -11.63 1.28 15.41
N ALA A 143 -10.86 0.91 16.43
CA ALA A 143 -9.42 1.12 16.48
C ALA A 143 -8.69 0.39 15.32
N ALA A 144 -9.06 -0.86 15.01
CA ALA A 144 -8.48 -1.61 13.89
C ALA A 144 -8.86 -0.98 12.54
N THR A 145 -10.12 -0.57 12.39
CA THR A 145 -10.60 0.10 11.16
C THR A 145 -9.89 1.44 10.93
N ILE A 146 -9.61 2.22 11.99
CA ILE A 146 -8.83 3.47 11.89
C ILE A 146 -7.39 3.17 11.43
N VAL A 147 -6.75 2.12 11.99
CA VAL A 147 -5.40 1.71 11.55
C VAL A 147 -5.41 1.33 10.07
N VAL A 148 -6.39 0.53 9.64
CA VAL A 148 -6.59 0.15 8.24
C VAL A 148 -6.72 1.40 7.35
N PHE A 149 -7.54 2.39 7.76
CA PHE A 149 -7.70 3.65 7.04
C PHE A 149 -6.39 4.43 6.90
N LEU A 150 -5.64 4.57 7.99
CA LEU A 150 -4.35 5.27 7.97
C LEU A 150 -3.34 4.59 7.03
N LEU A 151 -3.38 3.26 6.94
CA LEU A 151 -2.51 2.50 6.05
C LEU A 151 -2.86 2.66 4.56
N LEU A 152 -4.08 3.13 4.19
CA LEU A 152 -4.44 3.41 2.79
C LEU A 152 -3.53 4.46 2.12
N PHE A 153 -2.88 5.32 2.91
CA PHE A 153 -1.91 6.29 2.41
C PHE A 153 -0.52 5.69 2.17
N SER A 154 -0.25 4.50 2.71
CA SER A 154 1.04 3.85 2.61
C SER A 154 1.14 3.02 1.34
N GLY A 155 2.33 3.02 0.74
CA GLY A 155 2.73 2.09 -0.32
C GLY A 155 3.97 1.32 0.14
N ALA A 156 4.34 0.24 -0.55
CA ALA A 156 5.53 -0.53 -0.21
C ALA A 156 6.83 0.12 -0.77
N CYS A 157 7.87 -0.67 -1.02
CA CYS A 157 9.19 -0.14 -1.42
C CYS A 157 9.18 0.56 -2.79
N THR A 158 10.05 1.52 -2.95
CA THR A 158 10.35 2.15 -4.24
C THR A 158 10.90 1.11 -5.22
N GLY A 159 10.39 1.10 -6.46
CA GLY A 159 10.76 0.08 -7.46
C GLY A 159 10.08 -1.27 -7.26
N SER A 160 8.98 -1.32 -6.52
CA SER A 160 8.01 -2.42 -6.49
C SER A 160 6.80 -2.11 -7.38
N SER A 161 5.89 -3.07 -7.56
CA SER A 161 4.66 -2.91 -8.34
C SER A 161 3.57 -2.08 -7.63
N THR A 162 3.76 -1.67 -6.37
CA THR A 162 2.76 -1.04 -5.51
C THR A 162 2.46 0.42 -5.87
N GLY A 163 1.27 0.91 -5.51
CA GLY A 163 0.87 2.33 -5.55
C GLY A 163 1.19 3.09 -4.27
N GLY A 164 0.42 4.12 -3.95
CA GLY A 164 0.49 4.88 -2.71
C GLY A 164 1.79 5.65 -2.46
N ILE A 165 1.94 6.16 -1.25
CA ILE A 165 3.16 6.86 -0.81
C ILE A 165 4.21 5.83 -0.46
N LYS A 166 5.30 5.75 -1.25
CA LYS A 166 6.37 4.75 -1.06
C LYS A 166 7.06 4.89 0.29
N MET A 167 7.52 3.76 0.86
CA MET A 167 8.21 3.70 2.17
C MET A 167 9.43 4.60 2.25
N ALA A 168 10.16 4.81 1.15
CA ALA A 168 11.28 5.75 1.12
C ALA A 168 10.85 7.19 1.46
N ARG A 169 9.65 7.62 1.02
CA ARG A 169 9.12 8.96 1.33
C ARG A 169 8.71 9.08 2.80
N HIS A 170 8.10 8.05 3.38
CA HIS A 170 7.81 8.00 4.82
C HIS A 170 9.11 8.06 5.65
N LEU A 171 10.10 7.26 5.27
CA LEU A 171 11.41 7.26 5.93
C LEU A 171 12.10 8.63 5.83
N LEU A 172 12.01 9.29 4.67
CA LEU A 172 12.55 10.63 4.45
C LEU A 172 11.89 11.66 5.39
N VAL A 173 10.56 11.64 5.53
CA VAL A 173 9.85 12.52 6.46
C VAL A 173 10.27 12.25 7.90
N PHE A 174 10.33 11.00 8.31
CA PHE A 174 10.75 10.63 9.66
C PHE A 174 12.17 11.12 9.98
N LYS A 175 13.11 10.96 9.03
CA LYS A 175 14.48 11.47 9.17
C LYS A 175 14.53 13.02 9.19
N ASN A 176 13.66 13.71 8.42
CA ASN A 176 13.52 15.17 8.47
C ASN A 176 13.01 15.66 9.82
N ILE A 177 11.95 15.04 10.36
CA ILE A 177 11.40 15.38 11.68
C ILE A 177 12.49 15.21 12.74
N ARG A 178 13.18 14.06 12.75
CA ARG A 178 14.29 13.83 13.69
C ARG A 178 15.40 14.87 13.55
N GLY A 179 15.79 15.22 12.32
CA GLY A 179 16.79 16.25 12.04
C GLY A 179 16.36 17.64 12.50
N ALA A 180 15.08 17.98 12.32
CA ALA A 180 14.52 19.24 12.80
C ALA A 180 14.53 19.34 14.34
N LEU A 181 14.12 18.28 15.03
CA LEU A 181 14.14 18.22 16.50
C LEU A 181 15.57 18.34 17.04
N LEU A 182 16.55 17.66 16.41
CA LEU A 182 17.96 17.77 16.81
C LEU A 182 18.51 19.19 16.65
N ARG A 183 18.11 19.91 15.60
CA ARG A 183 18.53 21.31 15.40
C ARG A 183 17.92 22.27 16.43
N LEU A 184 16.72 21.98 16.95
CA LEU A 184 16.12 22.76 18.02
C LEU A 184 16.93 22.64 19.33
N VAL A 185 17.51 21.46 19.60
CA VAL A 185 18.35 21.22 20.79
C VAL A 185 19.78 21.71 20.56
N HIS A 186 20.31 21.56 19.34
CA HIS A 186 21.67 21.91 18.95
C HIS A 186 21.67 22.80 17.69
N PRO A 187 21.45 24.12 17.78
CA PRO A 187 21.25 25.01 16.63
C PRO A 187 22.43 25.05 15.65
N GLY A 188 23.65 24.81 16.12
CA GLY A 188 24.87 24.79 15.28
C GLY A 188 25.11 23.44 14.56
N MET A 189 24.24 22.43 14.75
CA MET A 189 24.48 21.11 14.15
C MET A 189 24.08 21.08 12.68
N ILE A 190 25.02 20.68 11.82
CA ILE A 190 24.77 20.40 10.40
C ILE A 190 24.19 18.99 10.30
N THR A 191 22.87 18.88 10.04
CA THR A 191 22.20 17.60 9.82
C THR A 191 22.08 17.31 8.33
N GLN A 192 22.77 16.27 7.86
CA GLN A 192 22.61 15.75 6.51
C GLN A 192 21.77 14.47 6.54
N ILE A 193 20.68 14.46 5.79
CA ILE A 193 19.82 13.27 5.69
C ILE A 193 20.51 12.24 4.81
N ARG A 194 20.60 10.99 5.31
CA ARG A 194 21.15 9.85 4.59
C ARG A 194 20.11 8.73 4.49
N ILE A 195 19.98 8.14 3.32
CA ILE A 195 19.24 6.90 3.09
C ILE A 195 20.19 5.93 2.40
N ASN A 196 20.23 4.68 2.83
CA ASN A 196 21.16 3.65 2.34
C ASN A 196 22.64 4.09 2.40
N ASN A 197 23.03 4.80 3.47
CA ASN A 197 24.34 5.43 3.66
C ASN A 197 24.72 6.50 2.62
N GLN A 198 23.82 6.89 1.73
CA GLN A 198 24.03 7.96 0.76
C GLN A 198 23.37 9.25 1.23
N ALA A 199 24.08 10.36 1.11
CA ALA A 199 23.55 11.68 1.41
C ALA A 199 22.51 12.08 0.36
N ILE A 200 21.32 12.49 0.81
CA ILE A 200 20.27 13.00 -0.07
C ILE A 200 20.52 14.48 -0.35
N SER A 201 20.45 14.87 -1.63
CA SER A 201 20.55 16.27 -2.00
C SER A 201 19.34 17.08 -1.48
N ASN A 202 19.54 18.38 -1.26
CA ASN A 202 18.44 19.26 -0.85
C ASN A 202 17.28 19.27 -1.85
N GLN A 203 17.57 19.14 -3.14
CA GLN A 203 16.55 19.09 -4.18
C GLN A 203 15.72 17.80 -4.10
N GLN A 204 16.34 16.65 -3.89
CA GLN A 204 15.65 15.36 -3.70
C GLN A 204 14.79 15.37 -2.42
N ASN A 205 15.31 15.96 -1.34
CA ASN A 205 14.58 16.11 -0.09
C ASN A 205 13.34 16.97 -0.26
N LEU A 206 13.49 18.14 -0.88
CA LEU A 206 12.39 19.05 -1.18
C LEU A 206 11.34 18.38 -2.07
N SER A 207 11.76 17.70 -3.14
CA SER A 207 10.84 16.97 -4.02
C SER A 207 10.03 15.91 -3.26
N GLY A 208 10.65 15.16 -2.33
CA GLY A 208 9.95 14.18 -1.51
C GLY A 208 8.87 14.80 -0.61
N ILE A 209 9.17 15.94 0.03
CA ILE A 209 8.21 16.66 0.88
C ILE A 209 7.09 17.27 0.04
N THR A 210 7.43 17.91 -1.08
CA THR A 210 6.45 18.51 -1.99
C THR A 210 5.46 17.48 -2.54
N PHE A 211 5.95 16.26 -2.86
CA PHE A 211 5.09 15.15 -3.27
C PHE A 211 4.01 14.87 -2.22
N LEU A 212 4.39 14.78 -0.94
CA LEU A 212 3.45 14.50 0.13
C LEU A 212 2.41 15.61 0.31
N ILE A 213 2.83 16.87 0.18
CA ILE A 213 1.91 18.01 0.25
C ILE A 213 0.88 17.93 -0.89
N ILE A 214 1.33 17.70 -2.13
CA ILE A 214 0.44 17.58 -3.28
C ILE A 214 -0.48 16.36 -3.12
N TYR A 215 0.03 15.25 -2.63
CA TYR A 215 -0.77 14.04 -2.37
C TYR A 215 -1.92 14.33 -1.39
N ILE A 216 -1.66 15.05 -0.29
CA ILE A 216 -2.68 15.42 0.69
C ILE A 216 -3.69 16.39 0.07
N ILE A 217 -3.25 17.38 -0.72
CA ILE A 217 -4.14 18.31 -1.42
C ILE A 217 -5.08 17.54 -2.37
N LEU A 218 -4.55 16.63 -3.17
CA LEU A 218 -5.34 15.80 -4.09
C LEU A 218 -6.34 14.90 -3.36
N PHE A 219 -5.91 14.29 -2.26
CA PHE A 219 -6.77 13.50 -1.41
C PHE A 219 -7.94 14.32 -0.86
N LEU A 220 -7.68 15.52 -0.32
CA LEU A 220 -8.72 16.39 0.21
C LEU A 220 -9.66 16.91 -0.90
N ALA A 221 -9.11 17.34 -2.02
CA ALA A 221 -9.89 17.78 -3.17
C ALA A 221 -10.78 16.65 -3.70
N GLY A 222 -10.23 15.45 -3.88
CA GLY A 222 -10.98 14.26 -4.29
C GLY A 222 -12.09 13.91 -3.32
N SER A 223 -11.83 13.97 -2.01
CA SER A 223 -12.84 13.71 -0.96
C SER A 223 -14.00 14.70 -1.03
N ILE A 224 -13.71 16.00 -1.18
CA ILE A 224 -14.74 17.04 -1.29
C ILE A 224 -15.59 16.83 -2.54
N VAL A 225 -14.95 16.59 -3.69
CA VAL A 225 -15.68 16.40 -4.95
C VAL A 225 -16.54 15.16 -4.91
N LEU A 226 -16.05 14.05 -4.32
CA LEU A 226 -16.84 12.83 -4.13
C LEU A 226 -18.02 13.05 -3.17
N ALA A 227 -17.85 13.82 -2.10
CA ALA A 227 -18.95 14.18 -1.20
C ALA A 227 -20.03 15.01 -1.90
N ILE A 228 -19.65 15.94 -2.81
CA ILE A 228 -20.59 16.73 -3.63
C ILE A 228 -21.43 15.80 -4.54
N THR A 229 -20.92 14.65 -4.94
CA THR A 229 -21.70 13.65 -5.73
C THR A 229 -22.75 12.89 -4.92
N GLY A 230 -22.92 13.17 -3.63
CA GLY A 230 -23.94 12.60 -2.76
C GLY A 230 -23.48 11.39 -1.94
N LEU A 231 -22.17 11.11 -1.88
CA LEU A 231 -21.62 10.07 -1.00
C LEU A 231 -21.57 10.57 0.45
N ASP A 232 -21.80 9.65 1.40
CA ASP A 232 -21.58 9.95 2.81
C ASP A 232 -20.09 10.28 3.09
N PRO A 233 -19.79 11.11 4.10
CA PRO A 233 -18.43 11.61 4.34
C PRO A 233 -17.40 10.49 4.51
N LEU A 234 -17.74 9.41 5.21
CA LEU A 234 -16.83 8.28 5.44
C LEU A 234 -16.46 7.58 4.12
N THR A 235 -17.48 7.30 3.29
CA THR A 235 -17.30 6.69 1.97
C THR A 235 -16.51 7.63 1.05
N ALA A 236 -16.83 8.92 0.99
CA ALA A 236 -16.14 9.88 0.13
C ALA A 236 -14.64 10.02 0.47
N ILE A 237 -14.31 10.14 1.77
CA ILE A 237 -12.93 10.24 2.25
C ILE A 237 -12.17 8.94 1.94
N SER A 238 -12.76 7.80 2.24
CA SER A 238 -12.08 6.51 2.02
C SER A 238 -11.99 6.15 0.54
N ALA A 239 -12.97 6.52 -0.29
CA ALA A 239 -12.92 6.35 -1.75
C ALA A 239 -11.78 7.17 -2.37
N SER A 240 -11.63 8.42 -1.94
CA SER A 240 -10.52 9.27 -2.38
C SER A 240 -9.16 8.68 -1.98
N ALA A 241 -9.00 8.27 -0.70
CA ALA A 241 -7.77 7.67 -0.20
C ALA A 241 -7.42 6.37 -0.94
N SER A 242 -8.39 5.46 -1.06
CA SER A 242 -8.22 4.16 -1.73
C SER A 242 -7.94 4.31 -3.22
N SER A 243 -8.63 5.21 -3.92
CA SER A 243 -8.42 5.46 -5.35
C SER A 243 -7.05 6.09 -5.60
N LEU A 244 -6.67 7.11 -4.84
CA LEU A 244 -5.36 7.76 -4.98
C LEU A 244 -4.20 6.83 -4.57
N GLY A 245 -4.41 6.00 -3.53
CA GLY A 245 -3.46 4.96 -3.11
C GLY A 245 -3.41 3.75 -4.05
N ASN A 246 -4.39 3.59 -4.96
CA ASN A 246 -4.57 2.40 -5.80
C ASN A 246 -4.71 1.10 -4.99
N VAL A 247 -5.43 1.15 -3.87
CA VAL A 247 -5.65 0.00 -2.99
C VAL A 247 -6.88 -0.81 -3.43
N GLY A 248 -7.99 -0.14 -3.74
CA GLY A 248 -9.26 -0.74 -4.17
C GLY A 248 -10.35 -0.61 -3.10
N PRO A 249 -10.40 -1.46 -2.07
CA PRO A 249 -11.43 -1.34 -1.05
C PRO A 249 -11.22 -0.12 -0.14
N GLY A 250 -12.32 0.43 0.38
CA GLY A 250 -12.32 1.54 1.32
C GLY A 250 -13.16 1.24 2.56
N LEU A 251 -13.76 2.28 3.14
CA LEU A 251 -14.70 2.19 4.25
C LEU A 251 -16.12 2.58 3.80
N GLY A 252 -17.10 2.28 4.62
CA GLY A 252 -18.51 2.57 4.30
C GLY A 252 -19.02 1.68 3.17
N THR A 253 -19.70 2.28 2.19
CA THR A 253 -20.38 1.54 1.11
C THR A 253 -19.45 0.97 0.05
N ILE A 254 -18.13 1.23 0.14
CA ILE A 254 -17.07 0.69 -0.73
C ILE A 254 -16.11 -0.23 0.03
N GLY A 255 -16.59 -0.84 1.11
CA GLY A 255 -15.83 -1.79 1.91
C GLY A 255 -15.44 -3.07 1.17
N PRO A 256 -14.75 -4.01 1.86
CA PRO A 256 -14.14 -5.19 1.23
C PRO A 256 -15.14 -6.19 0.63
N VAL A 257 -16.41 -6.17 1.05
CA VAL A 257 -17.51 -6.99 0.52
C VAL A 257 -18.47 -6.18 -0.37
N HIS A 258 -18.16 -4.92 -0.61
CA HIS A 258 -18.94 -4.01 -1.43
C HIS A 258 -18.23 -3.66 -2.72
N ASN A 259 -18.87 -2.89 -3.59
CA ASN A 259 -18.30 -2.48 -4.87
C ASN A 259 -18.67 -1.02 -5.20
N PHE A 260 -18.04 -0.47 -6.23
CA PHE A 260 -18.25 0.91 -6.67
C PHE A 260 -19.46 1.07 -7.62
N PHE A 261 -20.30 0.04 -7.79
CA PHE A 261 -21.40 0.06 -8.77
C PHE A 261 -22.43 1.15 -8.48
N HIS A 262 -22.73 1.39 -7.21
CA HIS A 262 -23.74 2.36 -6.73
C HIS A 262 -23.31 3.82 -6.85
N LEU A 263 -22.01 4.08 -7.10
CA LEU A 263 -21.53 5.44 -7.30
C LEU A 263 -22.11 6.06 -8.58
N SER A 264 -22.35 7.39 -8.53
CA SER A 264 -22.73 8.16 -9.71
C SER A 264 -21.67 8.06 -10.81
N ALA A 265 -22.05 8.27 -12.07
CA ALA A 265 -21.10 8.24 -13.18
C ALA A 265 -19.94 9.25 -12.96
N ILE A 266 -20.26 10.46 -12.46
CA ILE A 266 -19.26 11.48 -12.13
C ILE A 266 -18.33 10.98 -11.03
N GLY A 267 -18.84 10.38 -9.97
CA GLY A 267 -18.01 9.79 -8.90
C GLY A 267 -17.05 8.73 -9.42
N LYS A 268 -17.49 7.86 -10.33
CA LYS A 268 -16.64 6.85 -10.98
C LYS A 268 -15.52 7.48 -11.80
N TYR A 269 -15.80 8.52 -12.61
CA TYR A 269 -14.76 9.23 -13.37
C TYR A 269 -13.73 9.91 -12.46
N ILE A 270 -14.15 10.47 -11.33
CA ILE A 270 -13.26 11.08 -10.36
C ILE A 270 -12.35 10.00 -9.73
N CYS A 271 -12.90 8.86 -9.32
CA CYS A 271 -12.10 7.74 -8.82
C CYS A 271 -11.09 7.26 -9.87
N CYS A 272 -11.49 7.11 -11.14
CA CYS A 272 -10.58 6.74 -12.24
C CYS A 272 -9.45 7.78 -12.41
N LEU A 273 -9.76 9.08 -12.35
CA LEU A 273 -8.76 10.13 -12.44
C LEU A 273 -7.76 10.04 -11.29
N LEU A 274 -8.24 9.88 -10.05
CA LEU A 274 -7.40 9.71 -8.86
C LEU A 274 -6.51 8.48 -8.97
N MET A 275 -7.03 7.34 -9.47
CA MET A 275 -6.25 6.12 -9.71
C MET A 275 -5.12 6.36 -10.72
N ILE A 276 -5.39 7.06 -11.82
CA ILE A 276 -4.37 7.40 -12.84
C ILE A 276 -3.29 8.29 -12.23
N ILE A 277 -3.67 9.34 -11.50
CA ILE A 277 -2.72 10.27 -10.85
C ILE A 277 -1.84 9.52 -9.84
N GLY A 278 -2.46 8.65 -9.02
CA GLY A 278 -1.75 7.85 -8.03
C GLY A 278 -0.77 6.86 -8.65
N ARG A 279 -1.18 6.20 -9.75
CA ARG A 279 -0.37 5.15 -10.39
C ARG A 279 0.80 5.68 -11.21
N LEU A 280 0.59 6.77 -11.95
CA LEU A 280 1.63 7.39 -12.79
C LEU A 280 2.64 8.21 -12.00
N GLU A 281 2.49 8.27 -10.70
CA GLU A 281 3.13 9.24 -9.79
C GLU A 281 2.72 10.69 -10.12
N ILE A 282 2.43 11.45 -9.10
CA ILE A 282 1.82 12.80 -9.20
C ILE A 282 2.61 13.74 -10.11
N TYR A 283 3.95 13.72 -10.00
CA TYR A 283 4.81 14.62 -10.80
C TYR A 283 4.72 14.33 -12.30
N THR A 284 4.74 13.06 -12.69
CA THR A 284 4.66 12.66 -14.09
C THR A 284 3.35 13.11 -14.72
N PHE A 285 2.25 13.01 -13.95
CA PHE A 285 0.94 13.48 -14.43
C PHE A 285 0.91 15.00 -14.59
N PHE A 286 1.37 15.78 -13.59
CA PHE A 286 1.29 17.25 -13.65
C PHE A 286 2.27 17.89 -14.64
N ILE A 287 3.43 17.27 -14.91
CA ILE A 287 4.37 17.76 -15.92
C ILE A 287 3.70 17.88 -17.30
N LEU A 288 2.79 16.97 -17.65
CA LEU A 288 2.07 16.99 -18.93
C LEU A 288 1.25 18.29 -19.13
N PHE A 289 0.84 18.96 -18.05
CA PHE A 289 0.06 20.20 -18.10
C PHE A 289 0.94 21.46 -18.04
N THR A 290 2.26 21.33 -17.92
CA THR A 290 3.16 22.47 -17.88
C THR A 290 3.51 22.91 -19.30
N ARG A 291 3.47 24.25 -19.55
CA ARG A 291 3.88 24.82 -20.85
C ARG A 291 5.33 24.47 -21.22
N SER A 292 6.18 24.34 -20.21
CA SER A 292 7.60 24.01 -20.39
C SER A 292 7.82 22.62 -20.98
N PHE A 293 6.93 21.66 -20.73
CA PHE A 293 7.00 20.31 -21.30
C PHE A 293 6.78 20.29 -22.83
N TRP A 294 5.89 21.19 -23.33
CA TRP A 294 5.54 21.24 -24.75
C TRP A 294 6.37 22.27 -25.55
N ARG A 295 7.24 23.02 -24.89
CA ARG A 295 8.20 23.93 -25.56
C ARG A 295 9.53 23.19 -25.68
N ILE A 296 9.76 22.59 -26.83
CA ILE A 296 11.07 22.10 -27.31
C ILE A 296 11.74 23.26 -28.04
#